data_23f01208f2e0d614144136b52d07f07d
#
_entry.id   23f01208f2e0d614144136b52d07f07d
#
_cell.length_a   1.000
_cell.length_b   1.000
_cell.length_c   1.000
_cell.angle_alpha   90.00
_cell.angle_beta   90.00
_cell.angle_gamma   90.00
#
_symmetry.space_group_name_H-M   'P 1'
#
loop_
_entity.id
_entity.type
_entity.pdbx_description
1 polymer ?
#
loop_
_entity_poly.entity_id
_entity_poly.type
_entity_poly.pdbx_seq_one_letter_code
_entity_poly.pdbx_strand_id
1 'polypeptide(L)'
;MKERINYYSDGLKLSGILSKPDNAKKGSNLPGVVLVPGFMSTADAFFPGFADEFTAAGFVSLTMDFRGFGESEGVRGEVIPYLQIYDASNAISYLQSRPEVNPDKIALLGVSLGGGEVAYIAARDRRVKAVASMVLVGDGERRMRRFRTEQEWATLMQKVQEDRINRVLTGKSKDFHGFLDKGTDSVLVMPPELTSSLKDAEQVEKEKGNKTTLATVDGWLDYKPEEIIDKVAPTPILFVQAEKDELEADDADRLYNKAKEPKKLFTLKGGVHFDVYGKRTDEAMKPVLEWFKQYLQ
;
A
#
# COMPACT_ATOMS: atom_id res chain seq x y z
N MET A 1 -19.63 -7.29 10.56
CA MET A 1 -18.96 -7.24 11.91
C MET A 1 -17.52 -6.79 11.72
N LYS A 2 -17.05 -5.80 12.54
CA LYS A 2 -15.65 -5.32 12.52
C LYS A 2 -15.04 -5.54 13.90
N GLU A 3 -13.78 -5.99 13.97
CA GLU A 3 -13.02 -6.17 15.21
C GLU A 3 -11.58 -5.67 15.04
N ARG A 4 -11.03 -4.94 16.02
CA ARG A 4 -9.61 -4.64 16.06
C ARG A 4 -8.85 -5.86 16.56
N ILE A 5 -7.81 -6.20 15.83
CA ILE A 5 -6.99 -7.39 16.10
C ILE A 5 -5.52 -7.01 16.25
N ASN A 6 -4.74 -7.93 16.78
CA ASN A 6 -3.28 -7.82 16.80
C ASN A 6 -2.65 -9.09 16.25
N TYR A 7 -1.50 -8.94 15.60
CA TYR A 7 -0.64 -10.04 15.16
C TYR A 7 0.83 -9.62 15.30
N TYR A 8 1.75 -10.53 15.13
CA TYR A 8 3.19 -10.25 15.29
C TYR A 8 3.92 -10.31 13.95
N SER A 9 4.84 -9.37 13.74
CA SER A 9 5.78 -9.32 12.61
C SER A 9 7.16 -8.96 13.14
N ASP A 10 8.15 -9.84 12.97
CA ASP A 10 9.53 -9.68 13.48
C ASP A 10 9.61 -9.25 14.95
N GLY A 11 8.74 -9.82 15.79
CA GLY A 11 8.67 -9.50 17.22
C GLY A 11 7.89 -8.23 17.57
N LEU A 12 7.51 -7.40 16.60
CA LEU A 12 6.64 -6.23 16.80
C LEU A 12 5.18 -6.66 16.83
N LYS A 13 4.42 -6.09 17.75
CA LYS A 13 2.97 -6.24 17.80
C LYS A 13 2.34 -5.23 16.85
N LEU A 14 1.69 -5.73 15.81
CA LEU A 14 0.98 -4.93 14.83
C LEU A 14 -0.53 -4.98 15.03
N SER A 15 -1.21 -3.89 14.68
CA SER A 15 -2.66 -3.73 14.77
C SER A 15 -3.32 -3.83 13.40
N GLY A 16 -4.58 -4.21 13.38
CA GLY A 16 -5.40 -4.22 12.16
C GLY A 16 -6.89 -4.27 12.48
N ILE A 17 -7.71 -4.11 11.46
CA ILE A 17 -9.17 -4.22 11.53
C ILE A 17 -9.59 -5.40 10.67
N LEU A 18 -10.11 -6.44 11.32
CA LEU A 18 -10.74 -7.58 10.66
C LEU A 18 -12.23 -7.28 10.44
N SER A 19 -12.67 -7.34 9.19
CA SER A 19 -14.08 -7.16 8.83
C SER A 19 -14.60 -8.44 8.17
N LYS A 20 -15.80 -8.86 8.56
CA LYS A 20 -16.41 -10.10 8.06
C LYS A 20 -17.92 -10.01 7.99
N PRO A 21 -18.59 -10.81 7.12
CA PRO A 21 -20.04 -10.95 7.11
C PRO A 21 -20.58 -11.32 8.48
N ASP A 22 -21.76 -10.80 8.86
CA ASP A 22 -22.34 -11.02 10.19
C ASP A 22 -22.68 -12.50 10.46
N ASN A 23 -22.92 -13.26 9.41
CA ASN A 23 -23.19 -14.71 9.47
C ASN A 23 -21.91 -15.58 9.39
N ALA A 24 -20.72 -14.96 9.28
CA ALA A 24 -19.46 -15.70 9.24
C ALA A 24 -19.17 -16.38 10.58
N LYS A 25 -18.89 -17.68 10.52
CA LYS A 25 -18.59 -18.53 11.68
C LYS A 25 -17.48 -19.52 11.35
N LYS A 26 -16.99 -20.22 12.36
CA LYS A 26 -16.01 -21.30 12.17
C LYS A 26 -16.52 -22.29 11.11
N GLY A 27 -15.69 -22.54 10.11
CA GLY A 27 -16.00 -23.44 9.00
C GLY A 27 -16.80 -22.81 7.86
N SER A 28 -17.03 -21.47 7.86
CA SER A 28 -17.69 -20.78 6.74
C SER A 28 -16.90 -20.83 5.44
N ASN A 29 -15.60 -21.09 5.50
CA ASN A 29 -14.71 -21.29 4.34
C ASN A 29 -14.73 -20.13 3.34
N LEU A 30 -14.78 -18.90 3.87
CA LEU A 30 -14.88 -17.65 3.09
C LEU A 30 -13.53 -17.26 2.49
N PRO A 31 -13.50 -16.61 1.32
CA PRO A 31 -12.28 -16.02 0.80
C PRO A 31 -11.82 -14.86 1.69
N GLY A 32 -10.50 -14.72 1.82
CA GLY A 32 -9.87 -13.66 2.60
C GLY A 32 -9.16 -12.63 1.72
N VAL A 33 -9.16 -11.36 2.13
CA VAL A 33 -8.42 -10.30 1.46
C VAL A 33 -7.62 -9.46 2.47
N VAL A 34 -6.32 -9.28 2.23
CA VAL A 34 -5.50 -8.31 2.97
C VAL A 34 -5.48 -6.99 2.20
N LEU A 35 -5.84 -5.91 2.89
CA LEU A 35 -5.85 -4.54 2.35
C LEU A 35 -4.59 -3.83 2.80
N VAL A 36 -3.72 -3.50 1.84
CA VAL A 36 -2.38 -2.96 2.08
C VAL A 36 -2.37 -1.45 1.85
N PRO A 37 -2.14 -0.65 2.90
CA PRO A 37 -2.21 0.80 2.84
C PRO A 37 -1.15 1.45 1.94
N GLY A 38 -1.42 2.69 1.53
CA GLY A 38 -0.46 3.56 0.87
C GLY A 38 0.50 4.24 1.85
N PHE A 39 1.32 5.15 1.32
CA PHE A 39 2.34 5.86 2.07
C PHE A 39 1.74 6.60 3.28
N MET A 40 2.26 6.31 4.47
CA MET A 40 1.86 6.90 5.76
C MET A 40 0.37 6.73 6.14
N SER A 41 -0.36 5.85 5.47
CA SER A 41 -1.77 5.60 5.77
C SER A 41 -1.95 4.57 6.90
N THR A 42 -3.14 4.56 7.50
CA THR A 42 -3.52 3.65 8.59
C THR A 42 -4.79 2.87 8.25
N ALA A 43 -5.06 1.82 9.02
CA ALA A 43 -6.24 0.98 8.85
C ALA A 43 -7.58 1.76 8.94
N ASP A 44 -7.59 2.85 9.70
CA ASP A 44 -8.80 3.68 9.92
C ASP A 44 -9.01 4.77 8.85
N ALA A 45 -8.00 5.04 7.97
CA ALA A 45 -8.04 6.19 7.08
C ALA A 45 -9.00 6.02 5.90
N PHE A 46 -8.64 5.19 4.90
CA PHE A 46 -9.40 5.08 3.63
C PHE A 46 -10.10 3.73 3.47
N PHE A 47 -9.71 2.74 4.22
CA PHE A 47 -10.10 1.35 4.01
C PHE A 47 -11.43 0.89 4.60
N PRO A 48 -12.10 1.63 5.51
CA PRO A 48 -13.41 1.21 6.01
C PRO A 48 -14.44 0.97 4.90
N GLY A 49 -14.45 1.81 3.85
CA GLY A 49 -15.32 1.64 2.68
C GLY A 49 -14.98 0.38 1.87
N PHE A 50 -13.71 0.13 1.60
CA PHE A 50 -13.26 -1.10 0.91
C PHE A 50 -13.64 -2.36 1.69
N ALA A 51 -13.42 -2.34 3.02
CA ALA A 51 -13.77 -3.46 3.88
C ALA A 51 -15.29 -3.74 3.87
N ASP A 52 -16.13 -2.71 3.80
CA ASP A 52 -17.57 -2.86 3.70
C ASP A 52 -17.99 -3.49 2.37
N GLU A 53 -17.40 -3.06 1.24
CA GLU A 53 -17.61 -3.65 -0.09
C GLU A 53 -17.23 -5.15 -0.11
N PHE A 54 -16.07 -5.51 0.43
CA PHE A 54 -15.64 -6.89 0.53
C PHE A 54 -16.56 -7.71 1.42
N THR A 55 -16.98 -7.17 2.56
CA THR A 55 -17.91 -7.84 3.49
C THR A 55 -19.26 -8.10 2.82
N ALA A 56 -19.80 -7.11 2.09
CA ALA A 56 -21.05 -7.26 1.33
C ALA A 56 -20.92 -8.30 0.21
N ALA A 57 -19.73 -8.47 -0.36
CA ALA A 57 -19.43 -9.46 -1.38
C ALA A 57 -19.10 -10.86 -0.81
N GLY A 58 -19.14 -11.05 0.52
CA GLY A 58 -18.92 -12.34 1.17
C GLY A 58 -17.46 -12.66 1.49
N PHE A 59 -16.57 -11.68 1.51
CA PHE A 59 -15.17 -11.85 1.89
C PHE A 59 -14.94 -11.50 3.37
N VAL A 60 -13.90 -12.11 3.95
CA VAL A 60 -13.27 -11.61 5.18
C VAL A 60 -12.12 -10.72 4.78
N SER A 61 -12.08 -9.47 5.24
CA SER A 61 -11.00 -8.53 4.94
C SER A 61 -10.20 -8.16 6.19
N LEU A 62 -8.89 -8.00 6.03
CA LEU A 62 -7.99 -7.51 7.05
C LEU A 62 -7.29 -6.25 6.54
N THR A 63 -7.61 -5.10 7.11
CA THR A 63 -6.86 -3.87 6.93
C THR A 63 -5.83 -3.77 8.05
N MET A 64 -4.61 -3.35 7.75
CA MET A 64 -3.51 -3.36 8.72
C MET A 64 -2.91 -1.98 8.93
N ASP A 65 -2.42 -1.74 10.14
CA ASP A 65 -1.46 -0.68 10.42
C ASP A 65 -0.05 -1.25 10.26
N PHE A 66 0.73 -0.69 9.36
CA PHE A 66 2.15 -1.06 9.25
C PHE A 66 2.93 -0.70 10.52
N ARG A 67 4.09 -1.33 10.71
CA ARG A 67 5.02 -0.95 11.78
C ARG A 67 5.25 0.57 11.81
N GLY A 68 5.20 1.17 12.99
CA GLY A 68 5.36 2.62 13.16
C GLY A 68 4.11 3.45 12.85
N PHE A 69 2.97 2.85 12.50
CA PHE A 69 1.72 3.55 12.19
C PHE A 69 0.55 3.08 13.05
N GLY A 70 -0.51 3.88 13.11
CA GLY A 70 -1.71 3.57 13.87
C GLY A 70 -1.40 3.11 15.30
N GLU A 71 -1.92 1.95 15.67
CA GLU A 71 -1.68 1.30 16.96
C GLU A 71 -0.53 0.27 16.93
N SER A 72 0.15 0.11 15.77
CA SER A 72 1.28 -0.81 15.63
C SER A 72 2.55 -0.29 16.31
N GLU A 73 3.34 -1.20 16.85
CA GLU A 73 4.69 -0.93 17.35
C GLU A 73 5.67 -0.64 16.21
N GLY A 74 6.88 -0.17 16.54
CA GLY A 74 7.94 0.15 15.58
C GLY A 74 8.36 1.62 15.64
N VAL A 75 9.32 1.99 14.80
CA VAL A 75 9.80 3.39 14.70
C VAL A 75 8.71 4.26 14.09
N ARG A 76 8.23 5.24 14.85
CA ARG A 76 7.08 6.07 14.45
C ARG A 76 7.35 6.84 13.15
N GLY A 77 6.43 6.65 12.18
CA GLY A 77 6.45 7.35 10.90
C GLY A 77 7.47 6.84 9.89
N GLU A 78 8.32 5.86 10.23
CA GLU A 78 9.30 5.31 9.30
C GLU A 78 8.65 4.36 8.29
N VAL A 79 8.92 4.59 7.00
CA VAL A 79 8.39 3.77 5.89
C VAL A 79 9.53 3.11 5.15
N ILE A 80 9.81 1.87 5.48
CA ILE A 80 10.77 1.01 4.75
C ILE A 80 9.96 -0.06 4.00
N PRO A 81 9.77 0.07 2.66
CA PRO A 81 8.84 -0.79 1.92
C PRO A 81 9.11 -2.28 2.12
N TYR A 82 10.36 -2.71 2.15
CA TYR A 82 10.68 -4.13 2.37
C TYR A 82 10.24 -4.65 3.75
N LEU A 83 10.28 -3.82 4.80
CA LEU A 83 9.76 -4.20 6.11
C LEU A 83 8.24 -4.23 6.11
N GLN A 84 7.57 -3.32 5.39
CA GLN A 84 6.12 -3.31 5.22
C GLN A 84 5.64 -4.53 4.43
N ILE A 85 6.40 -4.98 3.42
CA ILE A 85 6.14 -6.23 2.69
C ILE A 85 6.16 -7.44 3.65
N TYR A 86 7.07 -7.50 4.62
CA TYR A 86 7.05 -8.55 5.65
C TYR A 86 5.82 -8.44 6.56
N ASP A 87 5.43 -7.23 6.96
CA ASP A 87 4.24 -7.01 7.78
C ASP A 87 2.98 -7.50 7.08
N ALA A 88 2.81 -7.17 5.78
CA ALA A 88 1.69 -7.63 4.98
C ALA A 88 1.72 -9.15 4.74
N SER A 89 2.90 -9.75 4.55
CA SER A 89 3.04 -11.21 4.45
C SER A 89 2.65 -11.93 5.76
N ASN A 90 2.93 -11.33 6.91
CA ASN A 90 2.49 -11.84 8.21
C ASN A 90 0.98 -11.63 8.43
N ALA A 91 0.39 -10.56 7.90
CA ALA A 91 -1.06 -10.38 7.85
C ALA A 91 -1.76 -11.49 7.05
N ILE A 92 -1.17 -11.97 5.95
CA ILE A 92 -1.65 -13.14 5.22
C ILE A 92 -1.70 -14.36 6.14
N SER A 93 -0.62 -14.63 6.88
CA SER A 93 -0.54 -15.76 7.81
C SER A 93 -1.61 -15.66 8.91
N TYR A 94 -1.81 -14.45 9.45
CA TYR A 94 -2.88 -14.20 10.42
C TYR A 94 -4.26 -14.50 9.81
N LEU A 95 -4.54 -13.98 8.62
CA LEU A 95 -5.84 -14.19 7.97
C LEU A 95 -6.10 -15.67 7.66
N GLN A 96 -5.07 -16.43 7.24
CA GLN A 96 -5.16 -17.88 7.05
C GLN A 96 -5.43 -18.65 8.34
N SER A 97 -5.05 -18.14 9.51
CA SER A 97 -5.31 -18.78 10.81
C SER A 97 -6.75 -18.60 11.28
N ARG A 98 -7.54 -17.77 10.62
CA ARG A 98 -8.94 -17.50 11.02
C ARG A 98 -9.84 -18.66 10.67
N PRO A 99 -10.65 -19.14 11.63
CA PRO A 99 -11.47 -20.33 11.44
C PRO A 99 -12.64 -20.17 10.45
N GLU A 100 -13.00 -18.93 10.10
CA GLU A 100 -14.00 -18.58 9.09
C GLU A 100 -13.42 -18.46 7.67
N VAL A 101 -12.08 -18.39 7.51
CA VAL A 101 -11.39 -18.15 6.24
C VAL A 101 -10.94 -19.46 5.60
N ASN A 102 -11.04 -19.52 4.28
CA ASN A 102 -10.38 -20.55 3.48
C ASN A 102 -8.90 -20.17 3.25
N PRO A 103 -7.93 -20.91 3.80
CA PRO A 103 -6.52 -20.57 3.68
C PRO A 103 -5.98 -20.64 2.23
N ASP A 104 -6.69 -21.31 1.33
CA ASP A 104 -6.32 -21.43 -0.09
C ASP A 104 -7.00 -20.37 -0.97
N LYS A 105 -7.78 -19.46 -0.38
CA LYS A 105 -8.52 -18.39 -1.08
C LYS A 105 -8.14 -17.01 -0.55
N ILE A 106 -6.87 -16.65 -0.63
CA ILE A 106 -6.36 -15.36 -0.15
C ILE A 106 -6.01 -14.44 -1.32
N ALA A 107 -6.54 -13.22 -1.26
CA ALA A 107 -6.20 -12.12 -2.18
C ALA A 107 -5.49 -10.97 -1.48
N LEU A 108 -4.86 -10.11 -2.28
CA LEU A 108 -4.28 -8.83 -1.84
C LEU A 108 -4.87 -7.68 -2.64
N LEU A 109 -5.27 -6.63 -1.95
CA LEU A 109 -5.53 -5.32 -2.54
C LEU A 109 -4.56 -4.32 -1.95
N GLY A 110 -3.81 -3.61 -2.78
CA GLY A 110 -2.93 -2.53 -2.35
C GLY A 110 -3.22 -1.23 -3.09
N VAL A 111 -3.00 -0.10 -2.40
CA VAL A 111 -3.24 1.24 -2.93
C VAL A 111 -1.94 2.04 -2.87
N SER A 112 -1.61 2.78 -3.94
CA SER A 112 -0.44 3.66 -4.01
C SER A 112 0.86 2.90 -3.71
N LEU A 113 1.64 3.24 -2.67
CA LEU A 113 2.79 2.44 -2.23
C LEU A 113 2.41 0.97 -2.02
N GLY A 114 1.32 0.71 -1.29
CA GLY A 114 0.81 -0.64 -1.05
C GLY A 114 0.44 -1.37 -2.35
N GLY A 115 0.07 -0.64 -3.41
CA GLY A 115 -0.17 -1.20 -4.74
C GLY A 115 1.06 -1.88 -5.34
N GLY A 116 2.23 -1.28 -5.20
CA GLY A 116 3.49 -1.92 -5.58
C GLY A 116 3.90 -3.03 -4.62
N GLU A 117 3.66 -2.88 -3.31
CA GLU A 117 3.97 -3.90 -2.31
C GLU A 117 3.21 -5.20 -2.53
N VAL A 118 1.90 -5.15 -2.86
CA VAL A 118 1.13 -6.38 -3.13
C VAL A 118 1.61 -7.10 -4.38
N ALA A 119 2.08 -6.37 -5.40
CA ALA A 119 2.72 -6.97 -6.58
C ALA A 119 4.03 -7.67 -6.18
N TYR A 120 4.84 -7.01 -5.32
CA TYR A 120 6.08 -7.59 -4.82
C TYR A 120 5.84 -8.85 -3.98
N ILE A 121 4.83 -8.84 -3.11
CA ILE A 121 4.45 -10.00 -2.28
C ILE A 121 4.01 -11.16 -3.19
N ALA A 122 3.11 -10.92 -4.14
CA ALA A 122 2.57 -11.96 -5.03
C ALA A 122 3.64 -12.61 -5.92
N ALA A 123 4.69 -11.86 -6.29
CA ALA A 123 5.83 -12.41 -7.02
C ALA A 123 6.61 -13.46 -6.23
N ARG A 124 6.48 -13.51 -4.89
CA ARG A 124 7.27 -14.35 -3.99
C ARG A 124 6.43 -15.30 -3.13
N ASP A 125 5.17 -14.97 -2.87
CA ASP A 125 4.29 -15.72 -1.96
C ASP A 125 3.13 -16.38 -2.72
N ARG A 126 3.21 -17.69 -2.92
CA ARG A 126 2.23 -18.49 -3.66
C ARG A 126 0.93 -18.78 -2.90
N ARG A 127 0.83 -18.34 -1.65
CA ARG A 127 -0.42 -18.34 -0.89
C ARG A 127 -1.42 -17.33 -1.46
N VAL A 128 -0.92 -16.28 -2.10
CA VAL A 128 -1.73 -15.26 -2.79
C VAL A 128 -2.30 -15.84 -4.08
N LYS A 129 -3.63 -15.82 -4.23
CA LYS A 129 -4.34 -16.40 -5.38
C LYS A 129 -4.86 -15.35 -6.37
N ALA A 130 -4.99 -14.10 -5.94
CA ALA A 130 -5.33 -12.98 -6.81
C ALA A 130 -4.82 -11.66 -6.22
N VAL A 131 -4.48 -10.71 -7.08
CA VAL A 131 -3.99 -9.38 -6.69
C VAL A 131 -4.79 -8.30 -7.41
N ALA A 132 -5.09 -7.21 -6.68
CA ALA A 132 -5.48 -5.94 -7.25
C ALA A 132 -4.51 -4.86 -6.77
N SER A 133 -3.90 -4.15 -7.70
CA SER A 133 -2.91 -3.09 -7.48
C SER A 133 -3.46 -1.79 -8.02
N MET A 134 -3.76 -0.84 -7.12
CA MET A 134 -4.44 0.41 -7.47
C MET A 134 -3.47 1.59 -7.37
N VAL A 135 -3.41 2.42 -8.44
CA VAL A 135 -2.59 3.66 -8.52
C VAL A 135 -1.20 3.49 -7.92
N LEU A 136 -0.52 2.44 -8.35
CA LEU A 136 0.68 1.89 -7.70
C LEU A 136 1.95 2.72 -7.90
N VAL A 137 2.85 2.67 -6.93
CA VAL A 137 4.25 3.08 -7.06
C VAL A 137 5.05 1.93 -7.65
N GLY A 138 5.59 2.10 -8.85
CA GLY A 138 6.38 1.09 -9.58
C GLY A 138 7.88 1.18 -9.35
N ASP A 139 8.38 2.37 -8.99
CA ASP A 139 9.79 2.65 -8.69
C ASP A 139 9.89 3.81 -7.70
N GLY A 140 10.44 3.53 -6.52
CA GLY A 140 10.53 4.50 -5.43
C GLY A 140 11.44 5.68 -5.74
N GLU A 141 12.60 5.44 -6.39
CA GLU A 141 13.50 6.52 -6.80
C GLU A 141 12.82 7.45 -7.81
N ARG A 142 12.20 6.88 -8.88
CA ARG A 142 11.45 7.65 -9.89
C ARG A 142 10.37 8.48 -9.24
N ARG A 143 9.61 7.92 -8.29
CA ARG A 143 8.56 8.63 -7.57
C ARG A 143 9.12 9.76 -6.70
N MET A 144 10.20 9.55 -5.99
CA MET A 144 10.82 10.59 -5.15
C MET A 144 11.46 11.72 -5.98
N ARG A 145 12.02 11.40 -7.16
CA ARG A 145 12.59 12.43 -8.06
C ARG A 145 11.52 13.30 -8.71
N ARG A 146 10.29 12.78 -8.82
CA ARG A 146 9.19 13.50 -9.44
C ARG A 146 8.96 14.83 -8.74
N PHE A 147 8.82 15.89 -9.53
CA PHE A 147 8.68 17.29 -9.06
C PHE A 147 9.92 17.87 -8.36
N ARG A 148 11.09 17.23 -8.51
CA ARG A 148 12.38 17.77 -8.05
C ARG A 148 13.28 18.13 -9.22
N THR A 149 14.04 19.23 -9.05
CA THR A 149 15.18 19.54 -9.91
C THR A 149 16.34 18.59 -9.60
N GLU A 150 17.31 18.47 -10.54
CA GLU A 150 18.52 17.68 -10.32
C GLU A 150 19.34 18.21 -9.11
N GLN A 151 19.35 19.53 -8.88
CA GLN A 151 20.03 20.11 -7.72
C GLN A 151 19.35 19.73 -6.40
N GLU A 152 18.01 19.75 -6.34
CA GLU A 152 17.26 19.32 -5.16
C GLU A 152 17.44 17.83 -4.90
N TRP A 153 17.48 17.02 -5.96
CA TRP A 153 17.76 15.58 -5.83
C TRP A 153 19.16 15.33 -5.28
N ALA A 154 20.19 15.99 -5.82
CA ALA A 154 21.57 15.88 -5.32
C ALA A 154 21.68 16.27 -3.84
N THR A 155 21.00 17.35 -3.44
CA THR A 155 20.94 17.80 -2.05
C THR A 155 20.27 16.77 -1.14
N LEU A 156 19.17 16.16 -1.58
CA LEU A 156 18.51 15.08 -0.84
C LEU A 156 19.42 13.87 -0.67
N MET A 157 20.13 13.46 -1.73
CA MET A 157 21.06 12.32 -1.67
C MET A 157 22.24 12.58 -0.73
N GLN A 158 22.72 13.83 -0.65
CA GLN A 158 23.73 14.20 0.34
C GLN A 158 23.19 14.03 1.77
N LYS A 159 21.95 14.47 2.06
CA LYS A 159 21.32 14.28 3.38
C LYS A 159 21.18 12.79 3.74
N VAL A 160 20.80 11.95 2.77
CA VAL A 160 20.72 10.49 2.95
C VAL A 160 22.08 9.91 3.30
N GLN A 161 23.13 10.32 2.60
CA GLN A 161 24.50 9.85 2.89
C GLN A 161 24.96 10.24 4.30
N GLU A 162 24.69 11.48 4.72
CA GLU A 162 24.99 11.94 6.08
C GLU A 162 24.19 11.15 7.13
N ASP A 163 22.92 10.84 6.84
CA ASP A 163 22.07 10.06 7.74
C ASP A 163 22.51 8.59 7.84
N ARG A 164 23.01 7.98 6.76
CA ARG A 164 23.62 6.64 6.80
C ARG A 164 24.75 6.56 7.82
N ILE A 165 25.63 7.58 7.82
CA ILE A 165 26.71 7.70 8.80
C ILE A 165 26.13 7.91 10.20
N ASN A 166 25.17 8.81 10.37
CA ASN A 166 24.53 9.08 11.66
C ASN A 166 23.89 7.81 12.24
N ARG A 167 23.17 7.03 11.45
CA ARG A 167 22.53 5.78 11.90
C ARG A 167 23.54 4.75 12.41
N VAL A 168 24.68 4.62 11.74
CA VAL A 168 25.75 3.70 12.18
C VAL A 168 26.37 4.14 13.51
N LEU A 169 26.50 5.44 13.73
CA LEU A 169 27.13 5.98 14.93
C LEU A 169 26.16 6.07 16.12
N THR A 170 24.88 6.31 15.88
CA THR A 170 23.90 6.62 16.94
C THR A 170 22.78 5.61 17.08
N GLY A 171 22.59 4.73 16.09
CA GLY A 171 21.47 3.80 16.01
C GLY A 171 20.14 4.47 15.59
N LYS A 172 20.14 5.76 15.20
CA LYS A 172 18.92 6.52 14.91
C LYS A 172 19.04 7.29 13.61
N SER A 173 17.97 7.31 12.81
CA SER A 173 17.83 8.20 11.66
C SER A 173 17.36 9.59 12.10
N LYS A 174 17.71 10.61 11.31
CA LYS A 174 17.24 11.98 11.52
C LYS A 174 15.77 12.12 11.14
N ASP A 175 15.04 12.95 11.89
CA ASP A 175 13.65 13.31 11.59
C ASP A 175 13.56 13.96 10.20
N PHE A 176 12.46 13.67 9.52
CA PHE A 176 12.18 14.15 8.18
C PHE A 176 10.67 14.35 7.97
N HIS A 177 10.26 14.89 6.81
CA HIS A 177 8.85 15.03 6.46
C HIS A 177 8.42 13.97 5.42
N GLY A 178 7.19 13.50 5.51
CA GLY A 178 6.61 12.59 4.52
C GLY A 178 6.43 13.29 3.18
N PHE A 179 5.78 14.45 3.18
CA PHE A 179 5.55 15.25 1.99
C PHE A 179 5.52 16.75 2.28
N LEU A 180 5.99 17.55 1.32
CA LEU A 180 5.93 19.01 1.30
C LEU A 180 5.58 19.46 -0.13
N ASP A 181 5.13 20.69 -0.28
CA ASP A 181 4.79 21.28 -1.57
C ASP A 181 6.01 21.54 -2.48
N LYS A 182 7.21 21.63 -1.87
CA LYS A 182 8.49 21.86 -2.56
C LYS A 182 9.68 21.53 -1.68
N GLY A 183 10.86 21.47 -2.29
CA GLY A 183 12.15 21.45 -1.61
C GLY A 183 12.72 20.06 -1.34
N THR A 184 13.70 20.02 -0.42
CA THR A 184 14.56 18.87 -0.15
C THR A 184 14.36 18.24 1.22
N ASP A 185 13.31 18.63 1.96
CA ASP A 185 13.10 18.25 3.36
C ASP A 185 11.92 17.26 3.55
N SER A 186 11.51 16.60 2.46
CA SER A 186 10.47 15.56 2.48
C SER A 186 10.84 14.36 1.62
N VAL A 187 10.19 13.23 1.88
CA VAL A 187 10.28 12.02 1.02
C VAL A 187 9.64 12.30 -0.34
N LEU A 188 8.43 12.85 -0.33
CA LEU A 188 7.68 13.17 -1.54
C LEU A 188 7.46 14.68 -1.68
N VAL A 189 7.58 15.17 -2.90
CA VAL A 189 7.08 16.50 -3.27
C VAL A 189 5.67 16.35 -3.80
N MET A 190 4.76 17.20 -3.27
CA MET A 190 3.34 17.22 -3.61
C MET A 190 2.96 18.64 -4.01
N PRO A 191 2.86 18.96 -5.32
CA PRO A 191 2.47 20.28 -5.78
C PRO A 191 1.13 20.73 -5.21
N PRO A 192 0.91 22.05 -4.99
CA PRO A 192 -0.31 22.57 -4.37
C PRO A 192 -1.60 22.19 -5.09
N GLU A 193 -1.54 22.01 -6.42
CA GLU A 193 -2.68 21.59 -7.23
C GLU A 193 -3.19 20.21 -6.86
N LEU A 194 -2.27 19.32 -6.44
CA LEU A 194 -2.57 17.96 -6.01
C LEU A 194 -2.97 17.90 -4.53
N THR A 195 -2.42 18.80 -3.70
CA THR A 195 -2.76 18.87 -2.27
C THR A 195 -4.14 19.46 -2.00
N SER A 196 -4.73 20.18 -2.95
CA SER A 196 -6.10 20.67 -2.80
C SER A 196 -7.12 19.53 -2.68
N SER A 197 -6.83 18.37 -3.28
CA SER A 197 -7.61 17.14 -3.15
C SER A 197 -7.38 16.42 -1.82
N LEU A 198 -6.26 16.71 -1.14
CA LEU A 198 -5.90 16.16 0.16
C LEU A 198 -6.52 16.92 1.34
N LYS A 199 -7.11 18.10 1.13
CA LYS A 199 -7.64 18.93 2.24
C LYS A 199 -8.70 18.21 3.07
N ASP A 200 -9.45 17.31 2.47
CA ASP A 200 -10.39 16.45 3.19
C ASP A 200 -9.66 15.26 3.89
N ALA A 201 -8.52 14.82 3.33
CA ALA A 201 -7.64 13.81 3.92
C ALA A 201 -6.64 14.40 4.93
N GLU A 202 -6.19 15.66 4.73
CA GLU A 202 -5.31 16.39 5.65
C GLU A 202 -5.88 16.53 7.07
N GLN A 203 -7.20 16.53 7.23
CA GLN A 203 -7.81 16.62 8.56
C GLN A 203 -7.53 15.34 9.35
N VAL A 204 -7.47 14.19 8.67
CA VAL A 204 -7.10 12.91 9.28
C VAL A 204 -5.58 12.81 9.51
N GLU A 205 -4.77 13.40 8.64
CA GLU A 205 -3.30 13.39 8.74
C GLU A 205 -2.73 14.48 9.63
N LYS A 206 -3.36 15.65 9.76
CA LYS A 206 -2.94 16.71 10.70
C LYS A 206 -2.91 16.25 12.15
N GLU A 207 -3.79 15.33 12.53
CA GLU A 207 -3.80 14.76 13.87
C GLU A 207 -2.68 13.73 14.11
N LYS A 208 -2.15 13.10 13.06
CA LYS A 208 -1.14 12.01 13.15
C LYS A 208 0.28 12.42 12.76
N GLY A 209 0.46 13.60 12.18
CA GLY A 209 1.76 14.21 11.89
C GLY A 209 2.43 13.68 10.61
N ASN A 210 2.83 14.60 9.75
CA ASN A 210 3.64 14.38 8.54
C ASN A 210 5.13 14.14 8.88
N LYS A 211 5.41 13.39 9.96
CA LYS A 211 6.78 13.11 10.42
C LYS A 211 7.20 11.70 10.01
N THR A 212 8.39 11.62 9.45
CA THR A 212 9.08 10.39 9.10
C THR A 212 10.57 10.53 9.42
N THR A 213 11.40 9.67 8.86
CA THR A 213 12.86 9.71 8.99
C THR A 213 13.54 9.70 7.62
N LEU A 214 14.80 10.14 7.57
CA LEU A 214 15.61 10.03 6.34
C LEU A 214 15.86 8.58 5.92
N ALA A 215 15.79 7.61 6.85
CA ALA A 215 15.82 6.19 6.51
C ALA A 215 14.69 5.79 5.56
N THR A 216 13.55 6.48 5.59
CA THR A 216 12.46 6.28 4.64
C THR A 216 12.91 6.57 3.21
N VAL A 217 13.61 7.69 2.98
CA VAL A 217 14.17 8.01 1.64
C VAL A 217 15.13 6.92 1.19
N ASP A 218 16.03 6.50 2.08
CA ASP A 218 17.01 5.44 1.80
C ASP A 218 16.34 4.11 1.43
N GLY A 219 15.31 3.71 2.19
CA GLY A 219 14.55 2.48 1.92
C GLY A 219 13.75 2.50 0.62
N TRP A 220 13.37 3.68 0.13
CA TRP A 220 12.65 3.81 -1.14
C TRP A 220 13.56 3.75 -2.37
N LEU A 221 14.86 4.05 -2.25
CA LEU A 221 15.80 4.02 -3.38
C LEU A 221 15.87 2.63 -4.04
N ASP A 222 15.81 1.58 -3.23
CA ASP A 222 15.88 0.19 -3.69
C ASP A 222 14.50 -0.43 -3.97
N TYR A 223 13.41 0.31 -3.69
CA TYR A 223 12.06 -0.21 -3.88
C TYR A 223 11.62 -0.12 -5.34
N LYS A 224 11.67 -1.25 -6.06
CA LYS A 224 11.43 -1.34 -7.51
C LYS A 224 10.51 -2.52 -7.88
N PRO A 225 9.21 -2.46 -7.60
CA PRO A 225 8.24 -3.48 -8.01
C PRO A 225 8.28 -3.78 -9.52
N GLU A 226 8.58 -2.77 -10.33
CA GLU A 226 8.71 -2.90 -11.78
C GLU A 226 9.75 -3.94 -12.22
N GLU A 227 10.79 -4.20 -11.41
CA GLU A 227 11.86 -5.16 -11.74
C GLU A 227 11.46 -6.63 -11.52
N ILE A 228 10.40 -6.87 -10.76
CA ILE A 228 9.99 -8.25 -10.41
C ILE A 228 8.58 -8.60 -10.86
N ILE A 229 7.87 -7.69 -11.51
CA ILE A 229 6.45 -7.85 -11.85
C ILE A 229 6.18 -9.07 -12.74
N ASP A 230 7.13 -9.44 -13.59
CA ASP A 230 7.04 -10.64 -14.44
C ASP A 230 7.00 -11.95 -13.64
N LYS A 231 7.41 -11.93 -12.37
CA LYS A 231 7.41 -13.09 -11.45
C LYS A 231 6.09 -13.26 -10.71
N VAL A 232 5.14 -12.33 -10.83
CA VAL A 232 3.80 -12.47 -10.25
C VAL A 232 3.06 -13.64 -10.86
N ALA A 233 3.19 -13.84 -12.16
CA ALA A 233 2.59 -15.01 -12.82
C ALA A 233 3.06 -16.34 -12.19
N PRO A 234 2.16 -17.33 -12.06
CA PRO A 234 0.81 -17.41 -12.61
C PRO A 234 -0.30 -16.78 -11.75
N THR A 235 0.04 -16.04 -10.68
CA THR A 235 -0.97 -15.36 -9.86
C THR A 235 -1.61 -14.24 -10.69
N PRO A 236 -2.95 -14.23 -10.84
CA PRO A 236 -3.65 -13.19 -11.62
C PRO A 236 -3.53 -11.81 -10.94
N ILE A 237 -3.21 -10.79 -11.75
CA ILE A 237 -3.07 -9.40 -11.29
C ILE A 237 -3.95 -8.43 -12.07
N LEU A 238 -4.73 -7.63 -11.36
CA LEU A 238 -5.48 -6.50 -11.89
C LEU A 238 -4.76 -5.21 -11.51
N PHE A 239 -4.47 -4.38 -12.50
CA PHE A 239 -4.04 -3.01 -12.32
C PHE A 239 -5.24 -2.07 -12.44
N VAL A 240 -5.39 -1.16 -11.48
CA VAL A 240 -6.39 -0.10 -11.51
C VAL A 240 -5.65 1.23 -11.51
N GLN A 241 -5.76 1.99 -12.60
CA GLN A 241 -5.14 3.31 -12.71
C GLN A 241 -6.17 4.41 -12.86
N ALA A 242 -5.81 5.63 -12.49
CA ALA A 242 -6.55 6.83 -12.82
C ALA A 242 -5.97 7.46 -14.10
N GLU A 243 -6.83 7.87 -15.04
CA GLU A 243 -6.38 8.40 -16.36
C GLU A 243 -5.53 9.66 -16.23
N LYS A 244 -5.77 10.45 -15.17
CA LYS A 244 -5.06 11.71 -14.88
C LYS A 244 -4.27 11.61 -13.59
N ASP A 245 -3.64 10.45 -13.35
CA ASP A 245 -2.78 10.27 -12.19
C ASP A 245 -1.45 11.03 -12.39
N GLU A 246 -1.34 12.20 -11.78
CA GLU A 246 -0.13 13.00 -11.84
C GLU A 246 0.95 12.53 -10.86
N LEU A 247 0.58 11.75 -9.85
CA LEU A 247 1.51 11.25 -8.85
C LEU A 247 2.31 10.05 -9.35
N GLU A 248 1.62 9.06 -9.92
CA GLU A 248 2.24 7.80 -10.36
C GLU A 248 2.34 7.70 -11.90
N ALA A 249 1.73 8.65 -12.61
CA ALA A 249 1.77 8.78 -14.07
C ALA A 249 1.56 7.44 -14.80
N ASP A 250 2.61 6.95 -15.47
CA ASP A 250 2.61 5.77 -16.34
C ASP A 250 3.08 4.48 -15.61
N ASP A 251 3.19 4.47 -14.29
CA ASP A 251 3.69 3.31 -13.55
C ASP A 251 2.83 2.06 -13.77
N ALA A 252 1.50 2.19 -13.76
CA ALA A 252 0.60 1.07 -14.01
C ALA A 252 0.75 0.51 -15.43
N ASP A 253 0.89 1.36 -16.44
CA ASP A 253 1.14 0.93 -17.83
C ASP A 253 2.49 0.22 -17.97
N ARG A 254 3.54 0.72 -17.32
CA ARG A 254 4.87 0.09 -17.32
C ARG A 254 4.83 -1.30 -16.71
N LEU A 255 4.21 -1.44 -15.53
CA LEU A 255 4.10 -2.73 -14.87
C LEU A 255 3.19 -3.68 -15.65
N TYR A 256 2.06 -3.19 -16.17
CA TYR A 256 1.17 -4.00 -17.01
C TYR A 256 1.89 -4.55 -18.24
N ASN A 257 2.69 -3.74 -18.93
CA ASN A 257 3.42 -4.18 -20.12
C ASN A 257 4.46 -5.27 -19.80
N LYS A 258 5.12 -5.21 -18.64
CA LYS A 258 6.11 -6.21 -18.19
C LYS A 258 5.48 -7.46 -17.54
N ALA A 259 4.32 -7.33 -16.92
CA ALA A 259 3.62 -8.45 -16.28
C ALA A 259 3.24 -9.51 -17.29
N LYS A 260 3.27 -10.79 -16.86
CA LYS A 260 2.78 -11.94 -17.63
C LYS A 260 1.33 -12.26 -17.28
N GLU A 261 0.66 -13.01 -18.15
CA GLU A 261 -0.71 -13.46 -17.92
C GLU A 261 -0.82 -14.41 -16.71
N PRO A 262 -1.98 -14.42 -15.99
CA PRO A 262 -3.20 -13.62 -16.24
C PRO A 262 -3.08 -12.19 -15.69
N LYS A 263 -3.35 -11.19 -16.52
CA LYS A 263 -3.31 -9.78 -16.12
C LYS A 263 -4.47 -9.00 -16.73
N LYS A 264 -4.86 -7.90 -16.09
CA LYS A 264 -5.87 -6.96 -16.59
C LYS A 264 -5.50 -5.54 -16.19
N LEU A 265 -5.83 -4.59 -17.02
CA LEU A 265 -5.74 -3.16 -16.73
C LEU A 265 -7.13 -2.54 -16.78
N PHE A 266 -7.49 -1.80 -15.74
CA PHE A 266 -8.68 -0.96 -15.69
C PHE A 266 -8.25 0.49 -15.51
N THR A 267 -8.77 1.40 -16.34
CA THR A 267 -8.50 2.84 -16.26
C THR A 267 -9.77 3.58 -15.85
N LEU A 268 -9.70 4.25 -14.70
CA LEU A 268 -10.74 5.15 -14.22
C LEU A 268 -10.71 6.43 -15.06
N LYS A 269 -11.60 6.53 -16.06
CA LYS A 269 -11.64 7.62 -17.04
C LYS A 269 -11.87 8.97 -16.38
N GLY A 270 -11.03 9.97 -16.69
CA GLY A 270 -11.04 11.30 -16.10
C GLY A 270 -10.67 11.37 -14.62
N GLY A 271 -10.36 10.25 -13.98
CA GLY A 271 -10.01 10.18 -12.56
C GLY A 271 -8.58 10.68 -12.29
N VAL A 272 -8.37 11.18 -11.08
CA VAL A 272 -7.07 11.51 -10.49
C VAL A 272 -6.69 10.51 -9.40
N HIS A 273 -5.46 10.55 -8.90
CA HIS A 273 -4.92 9.58 -7.94
C HIS A 273 -5.89 9.28 -6.78
N PHE A 274 -6.36 10.33 -6.10
CA PHE A 274 -7.21 10.20 -4.91
C PHE A 274 -8.67 9.82 -5.20
N ASP A 275 -9.14 9.91 -6.44
CA ASP A 275 -10.50 9.48 -6.80
C ASP A 275 -10.70 7.98 -6.60
N VAL A 276 -9.65 7.18 -6.80
CA VAL A 276 -9.68 5.71 -6.75
C VAL A 276 -10.07 5.18 -5.37
N TYR A 277 -9.69 5.89 -4.31
CA TYR A 277 -10.02 5.54 -2.92
C TYR A 277 -10.72 6.69 -2.17
N GLY A 278 -11.28 7.63 -2.93
CA GLY A 278 -12.06 8.78 -2.47
C GLY A 278 -13.43 8.83 -3.13
N LYS A 279 -13.66 9.87 -3.95
CA LYS A 279 -14.98 10.20 -4.51
C LYS A 279 -15.53 9.15 -5.49
N ARG A 280 -14.69 8.33 -6.12
CA ARG A 280 -15.07 7.35 -7.14
C ARG A 280 -14.66 5.92 -6.77
N THR A 281 -14.57 5.65 -5.48
CA THR A 281 -14.21 4.33 -4.94
C THR A 281 -15.10 3.22 -5.50
N ASP A 282 -16.41 3.42 -5.59
CA ASP A 282 -17.35 2.41 -6.11
C ASP A 282 -17.02 2.00 -7.55
N GLU A 283 -16.66 2.98 -8.40
CA GLU A 283 -16.27 2.70 -9.79
C GLU A 283 -14.96 1.90 -9.86
N ALA A 284 -13.99 2.21 -8.99
CA ALA A 284 -12.68 1.56 -8.93
C ALA A 284 -12.78 0.16 -8.30
N MET A 285 -13.64 -0.05 -7.32
CA MET A 285 -13.82 -1.32 -6.62
C MET A 285 -14.61 -2.36 -7.43
N LYS A 286 -15.50 -1.95 -8.31
CA LYS A 286 -16.28 -2.86 -9.14
C LYS A 286 -15.41 -3.88 -9.90
N PRO A 287 -14.40 -3.48 -10.71
CA PRO A 287 -13.53 -4.44 -11.38
C PRO A 287 -12.69 -5.27 -10.42
N VAL A 288 -12.35 -4.77 -9.22
CA VAL A 288 -11.64 -5.53 -8.18
C VAL A 288 -12.48 -6.67 -7.65
N LEU A 289 -13.75 -6.39 -7.28
CA LEU A 289 -14.68 -7.40 -6.79
C LEU A 289 -14.96 -8.46 -7.85
N GLU A 290 -15.16 -8.06 -9.12
CA GLU A 290 -15.32 -9.00 -10.25
C GLU A 290 -14.09 -9.91 -10.40
N TRP A 291 -12.89 -9.33 -10.33
CA TRP A 291 -11.62 -10.04 -10.44
C TRP A 291 -11.44 -11.07 -9.32
N PHE A 292 -11.66 -10.66 -8.06
CA PHE A 292 -11.52 -11.58 -6.94
C PHE A 292 -12.59 -12.67 -6.92
N LYS A 293 -13.83 -12.38 -7.32
CA LYS A 293 -14.87 -13.40 -7.49
C LYS A 293 -14.48 -14.44 -8.54
N GLN A 294 -13.91 -14.01 -9.66
CA GLN A 294 -13.48 -14.91 -10.73
C GLN A 294 -12.43 -15.93 -10.26
N TYR A 295 -11.52 -15.56 -9.37
CA TYR A 295 -10.39 -16.42 -8.99
C TYR A 295 -10.51 -17.07 -7.60
N LEU A 296 -11.47 -16.65 -6.78
CA LEU A 296 -11.58 -17.09 -5.39
C LEU A 296 -12.96 -17.67 -5.02
N GLN A 297 -13.97 -17.49 -5.84
CA GLN A 297 -15.33 -18.05 -5.62
C GLN A 297 -15.71 -19.18 -6.60
#